data_a3acf4176de8beffa2120a13ed1a126b
#
_entry.id   a3acf4176de8beffa2120a13ed1a126b
#
_cell.length_a   1.000
_cell.length_b   1.000
_cell.length_c   1.000
_cell.angle_alpha   90.00
_cell.angle_beta   90.00
_cell.angle_gamma   90.00
#
_symmetry.space_group_name_H-M   'P 1'
#
loop_
_entity.id
_entity.type
_entity.pdbx_description
1 polymer ?
#
loop_
_entity_poly.entity_id
_entity_poly.type
_entity_poly.pdbx_seq_one_letter_code
_entity_poly.pdbx_strand_id
1 'polypeptide(L)'
;MKRLATLFILTILVATAGFAKPQKYKDLSGNIAVKGELTKEYRQSPAGTPVIIRRVVKMKNPGESSNNIYYAVEMNGIQETIPLNEMGHIAISAPQTDREFWQQIYLKNHLYEYFSDRGYKHKLRQEIDEECLEYLDKLNEIAYQEDYIVSYVQGVFSKLNATTIDSNRGESLNIRIIQSPEPDAFMLPNGSMVISTGLLCTLDSEDELAAVIACELGHFVLDHQVNNIYRAERRAKRAAFWADVFATTASAALDVAYWDDNEDAYAVSLVADIGAIASLLSIPATDRLGMKYKTSQEISSDRLARQLLAFKGYNPDGIASALGKIIGYYNLHQRNKDIPRYGSIGNLQKRIEKGR
;
A
#
# COMPACT_ATOMS: atom_id res chain seq x y z
N MET A 1 13.79 27.56 7.65
CA MET A 1 12.33 27.49 7.46
C MET A 1 11.65 26.30 8.13
N LYS A 2 12.30 25.14 8.36
CA LYS A 2 11.68 23.96 9.06
C LYS A 2 11.40 24.15 10.54
N ARG A 3 12.06 25.09 11.22
CA ARG A 3 11.89 25.31 12.67
C ARG A 3 10.73 26.23 13.06
N LEU A 4 10.25 27.07 12.16
CA LEU A 4 9.10 27.98 12.45
C LEU A 4 7.73 27.29 12.40
N ALA A 5 7.57 26.25 11.54
CA ALA A 5 6.30 25.52 11.44
C ALA A 5 6.00 24.68 12.69
N THR A 6 7.05 24.23 13.39
CA THR A 6 6.90 23.42 14.63
C THR A 6 6.49 24.30 15.81
N LEU A 7 6.89 25.56 15.82
CA LEU A 7 6.58 26.48 16.93
C LEU A 7 5.11 26.93 16.91
N PHE A 8 4.49 27.03 15.71
CA PHE A 8 3.12 27.52 15.57
C PHE A 8 2.05 26.55 16.09
N ILE A 9 2.32 25.23 16.08
CA ILE A 9 1.38 24.24 16.61
C ILE A 9 1.44 24.21 18.15
N LEU A 10 2.58 24.51 18.72
CA LEU A 10 2.75 24.52 20.18
C LEU A 10 1.97 25.65 20.86
N THR A 11 1.79 26.79 20.18
CA THR A 11 1.16 27.98 20.75
C THR A 11 -0.38 27.90 20.83
N ILE A 12 -1.03 27.13 19.95
CA ILE A 12 -2.50 27.00 19.95
C ILE A 12 -3.02 26.00 21.00
N LEU A 13 -2.22 25.01 21.36
CA LEU A 13 -2.54 24.03 22.42
C LEU A 13 -2.37 24.60 23.84
N VAL A 14 -1.66 25.72 24.00
CA VAL A 14 -1.34 26.32 25.31
C VAL A 14 -2.42 27.32 25.79
N ALA A 15 -3.30 27.80 24.91
CA ALA A 15 -4.23 28.89 25.24
C ALA A 15 -5.47 28.46 26.04
N THR A 16 -5.72 27.17 26.32
CA THR A 16 -6.96 26.73 27.00
C THR A 16 -6.78 25.76 28.17
N ALA A 17 -5.57 25.48 28.64
CA ALA A 17 -5.42 24.61 29.82
C ALA A 17 -4.33 25.10 30.78
N GLY A 18 -4.73 25.43 31.98
CA GLY A 18 -3.80 25.66 33.09
C GLY A 18 -2.92 24.44 33.33
N PHE A 19 -1.60 24.63 33.36
CA PHE A 19 -0.55 23.70 33.80
C PHE A 19 -0.65 22.21 33.44
N ALA A 20 -1.27 21.84 32.33
CA ALA A 20 -1.22 20.47 31.83
C ALA A 20 0.16 20.20 31.20
N LYS A 21 0.79 19.05 31.53
CA LYS A 21 2.01 18.59 30.90
C LYS A 21 1.83 18.61 29.35
N PRO A 22 2.83 19.03 28.58
CA PRO A 22 2.71 19.09 27.11
C PRO A 22 2.29 17.72 26.59
N GLN A 23 1.18 17.70 25.88
CA GLN A 23 0.61 16.49 25.30
C GLN A 23 1.60 15.94 24.26
N LYS A 24 2.10 14.72 24.47
CA LYS A 24 2.97 14.06 23.50
C LYS A 24 2.13 13.67 22.29
N TYR A 25 2.48 14.16 21.12
CA TYR A 25 1.89 13.76 19.85
C TYR A 25 2.97 13.23 18.90
N LYS A 26 2.56 12.31 18.02
CA LYS A 26 3.38 11.82 16.90
C LYS A 26 2.66 12.20 15.61
N ASP A 27 3.35 12.94 14.72
CA ASP A 27 2.88 13.22 13.38
C ASP A 27 3.03 11.95 12.53
N LEU A 28 1.95 11.50 11.92
CA LEU A 28 1.90 10.29 11.11
C LEU A 28 1.96 10.57 9.61
N SER A 29 1.61 11.79 9.18
CA SER A 29 1.39 12.08 7.77
C SER A 29 2.31 13.16 7.19
N GLY A 30 2.95 13.99 8.04
CA GLY A 30 3.56 15.22 7.56
C GLY A 30 2.50 16.20 7.02
N ASN A 31 2.88 17.08 6.09
CA ASN A 31 1.98 18.08 5.53
C ASN A 31 1.18 17.50 4.36
N ILE A 32 -0.14 17.46 4.52
CA ILE A 32 -1.09 17.14 3.46
C ILE A 32 -2.07 18.31 3.25
N ALA A 33 -2.87 18.27 2.19
CA ALA A 33 -3.89 19.27 1.90
C ALA A 33 -5.12 18.61 1.26
N VAL A 34 -5.85 17.81 2.07
CA VAL A 34 -7.06 17.15 1.61
C VAL A 34 -8.25 18.03 1.91
N LYS A 35 -8.93 18.50 0.85
CA LYS A 35 -10.07 19.40 0.92
C LYS A 35 -11.37 18.63 1.11
N GLY A 36 -12.30 19.22 1.83
CA GLY A 36 -13.64 18.73 2.05
C GLY A 36 -14.54 19.78 2.68
N GLU A 37 -15.71 19.36 3.12
CA GLU A 37 -16.66 20.19 3.85
C GLU A 37 -17.32 19.42 4.99
N LEU A 38 -17.77 20.10 6.01
CA LEU A 38 -18.53 19.48 7.10
C LEU A 38 -19.90 19.02 6.59
N THR A 39 -20.26 17.78 6.86
CA THR A 39 -21.60 17.24 6.55
C THR A 39 -22.63 17.56 7.61
N LYS A 40 -22.20 17.94 8.81
CA LYS A 40 -23.01 18.39 9.93
C LYS A 40 -22.23 19.40 10.77
N GLU A 41 -22.94 20.12 11.63
CA GLU A 41 -22.30 21.03 12.58
C GLU A 41 -21.24 20.31 13.44
N TYR A 42 -20.09 20.95 13.54
CA TYR A 42 -19.00 20.49 14.41
C TYR A 42 -18.53 21.67 15.26
N ARG A 43 -18.69 21.55 16.59
CA ARG A 43 -18.46 22.64 17.56
C ARG A 43 -19.24 23.90 17.15
N GLN A 44 -18.54 24.97 16.76
CA GLN A 44 -19.14 26.24 16.34
C GLN A 44 -19.18 26.43 14.81
N SER A 45 -18.78 25.41 14.05
CA SER A 45 -18.74 25.45 12.59
C SER A 45 -19.95 24.73 12.00
N PRO A 46 -20.83 25.41 11.24
CA PRO A 46 -22.02 24.80 10.66
C PRO A 46 -21.69 23.79 9.56
N ALA A 47 -22.67 22.95 9.20
CA ALA A 47 -22.59 22.11 8.01
C ALA A 47 -22.29 22.96 6.77
N GLY A 48 -21.53 22.40 5.81
CA GLY A 48 -21.05 23.12 4.63
C GLY A 48 -19.79 23.96 4.85
N THR A 49 -19.27 24.05 6.10
CA THR A 49 -18.00 24.74 6.35
C THR A 49 -16.85 24.06 5.62
N PRO A 50 -16.06 24.80 4.79
CA PRO A 50 -14.88 24.23 4.14
C PRO A 50 -13.84 23.76 5.14
N VAL A 51 -13.30 22.57 4.91
CA VAL A 51 -12.30 21.91 5.76
C VAL A 51 -11.08 21.54 4.93
N ILE A 52 -9.90 21.78 5.45
CA ILE A 52 -8.65 21.28 4.87
C ILE A 52 -7.96 20.41 5.91
N ILE A 53 -7.82 19.11 5.63
CA ILE A 53 -7.05 18.19 6.48
C ILE A 53 -5.57 18.44 6.19
N ARG A 54 -4.85 18.88 7.21
CA ARG A 54 -3.43 19.26 7.13
C ARG A 54 -2.46 18.20 7.62
N ARG A 55 -2.88 17.39 8.60
CA ARG A 55 -2.05 16.33 9.19
C ARG A 55 -2.92 15.24 9.79
N VAL A 56 -2.31 14.07 9.93
CA VAL A 56 -2.81 12.98 10.78
C VAL A 56 -1.85 12.83 11.95
N VAL A 57 -2.36 12.91 13.16
CA VAL A 57 -1.55 12.87 14.38
C VAL A 57 -2.05 11.79 15.33
N LYS A 58 -1.11 11.12 16.01
CA LYS A 58 -1.39 10.19 17.09
C LYS A 58 -1.12 10.90 18.42
N MET A 59 -2.12 10.98 19.27
CA MET A 59 -2.01 11.63 20.58
C MET A 59 -2.31 10.62 21.68
N LYS A 60 -1.61 10.75 22.80
CA LYS A 60 -1.88 10.01 24.03
C LYS A 60 -2.50 10.99 25.04
N ASN A 61 -3.74 10.76 25.36
CA ASN A 61 -4.40 11.57 26.41
C ASN A 61 -3.94 11.11 27.80
N PRO A 62 -3.73 12.04 28.75
CA PRO A 62 -3.44 11.68 30.12
C PRO A 62 -4.56 10.81 30.71
N GLY A 63 -4.22 9.62 31.20
CA GLY A 63 -5.17 8.68 31.79
C GLY A 63 -5.79 7.66 30.82
N GLU A 64 -5.55 7.75 29.52
CA GLU A 64 -5.98 6.74 28.56
C GLU A 64 -4.84 5.74 28.26
N SER A 65 -5.18 4.46 28.21
CA SER A 65 -4.25 3.39 27.84
C SER A 65 -4.02 3.28 26.32
N SER A 66 -4.90 3.87 25.49
CA SER A 66 -4.86 3.81 24.04
C SER A 66 -4.36 5.11 23.41
N ASN A 67 -3.58 4.99 22.35
CA ASN A 67 -3.21 6.11 21.50
C ASN A 67 -4.34 6.36 20.49
N ASN A 68 -4.89 7.56 20.45
CA ASN A 68 -5.96 7.91 19.53
C ASN A 68 -5.42 8.70 18.33
N ILE A 69 -5.99 8.44 17.15
CA ILE A 69 -5.65 9.11 15.89
C ILE A 69 -6.62 10.29 15.71
N TYR A 70 -6.08 11.43 15.33
CA TYR A 70 -6.80 12.68 15.07
C TYR A 70 -6.37 13.27 13.74
N TYR A 71 -7.29 13.96 13.09
CA TYR A 71 -7.00 14.83 11.96
C TYR A 71 -6.82 16.27 12.44
N ALA A 72 -5.67 16.86 12.15
CA ALA A 72 -5.47 18.29 12.29
C ALA A 72 -6.06 18.96 11.05
N VAL A 73 -7.11 19.72 11.24
CA VAL A 73 -7.89 20.35 10.18
C VAL A 73 -7.83 21.87 10.32
N GLU A 74 -7.99 22.55 9.21
CA GLU A 74 -8.17 24.00 9.13
C GLU A 74 -9.61 24.30 8.70
N MET A 75 -10.33 25.05 9.51
CA MET A 75 -11.71 25.51 9.27
C MET A 75 -11.80 26.98 9.60
N ASN A 76 -12.32 27.80 8.69
CA ASN A 76 -12.46 29.26 8.89
C ASN A 76 -11.14 29.94 9.35
N GLY A 77 -9.98 29.47 8.87
CA GLY A 77 -8.66 29.98 9.26
C GLY A 77 -8.19 29.55 10.66
N ILE A 78 -8.95 28.70 11.37
CA ILE A 78 -8.63 28.17 12.68
C ILE A 78 -8.19 26.70 12.52
N GLN A 79 -7.13 26.33 13.22
CA GLN A 79 -6.71 24.93 13.28
C GLN A 79 -7.38 24.21 14.44
N GLU A 80 -8.01 23.08 14.13
CA GLU A 80 -8.68 22.20 15.07
C GLU A 80 -8.26 20.74 14.90
N THR A 81 -8.68 19.89 15.82
CA THR A 81 -8.46 18.44 15.75
C THR A 81 -9.78 17.69 15.76
N ILE A 82 -9.96 16.77 14.81
CA ILE A 82 -11.14 15.91 14.73
C ILE A 82 -10.69 14.46 14.94
N PRO A 83 -11.29 13.72 15.89
CA PRO A 83 -10.98 12.30 16.10
C PRO A 83 -11.29 11.45 14.87
N LEU A 84 -10.52 10.39 14.65
CA LEU A 84 -10.70 9.49 13.51
C LEU A 84 -12.11 8.91 13.39
N ASN A 85 -12.75 8.58 14.51
CA ASN A 85 -14.11 8.06 14.56
C ASN A 85 -15.18 9.10 14.13
N GLU A 86 -14.83 10.37 14.08
CA GLU A 86 -15.70 11.47 13.64
C GLU A 86 -15.43 11.89 12.19
N MET A 87 -14.58 11.18 11.46
CA MET A 87 -14.26 11.46 10.04
C MET A 87 -15.48 11.47 9.13
N GLY A 88 -16.54 10.73 9.45
CA GLY A 88 -17.82 10.78 8.72
C GLY A 88 -18.50 12.14 8.71
N HIS A 89 -17.99 13.10 9.49
CA HIS A 89 -18.45 14.50 9.48
C HIS A 89 -17.80 15.33 8.37
N ILE A 90 -16.84 14.80 7.62
CA ILE A 90 -16.17 15.48 6.54
C ILE A 90 -16.46 14.77 5.22
N ALA A 91 -17.15 15.45 4.30
CA ALA A 91 -17.26 15.03 2.92
C ALA A 91 -16.00 15.50 2.17
N ILE A 92 -15.14 14.56 1.76
CA ILE A 92 -13.93 14.87 1.02
C ILE A 92 -14.31 15.27 -0.40
N SER A 93 -13.81 16.40 -0.89
CA SER A 93 -14.03 16.91 -2.24
C SER A 93 -13.37 16.00 -3.30
N ALA A 94 -13.93 15.96 -4.51
CA ALA A 94 -13.32 15.27 -5.62
C ALA A 94 -11.91 15.84 -5.92
N PRO A 95 -10.90 14.98 -6.13
CA PRO A 95 -9.54 15.43 -6.40
C PRO A 95 -9.45 16.10 -7.78
N GLN A 96 -8.69 17.19 -7.87
CA GLN A 96 -8.46 17.94 -9.11
C GLN A 96 -7.06 17.70 -9.68
N THR A 97 -6.15 17.20 -8.86
CA THR A 97 -4.75 16.92 -9.22
C THR A 97 -4.31 15.53 -8.76
N ASP A 98 -3.28 14.98 -9.39
CA ASP A 98 -2.67 13.71 -8.99
C ASP A 98 -2.29 13.71 -7.51
N ARG A 99 -1.71 14.81 -7.04
CA ARG A 99 -1.34 14.95 -5.64
C ARG A 99 -2.54 14.87 -4.70
N GLU A 100 -3.63 15.55 -5.02
CA GLU A 100 -4.87 15.48 -4.24
C GLU A 100 -5.46 14.06 -4.26
N PHE A 101 -5.47 13.40 -5.45
CA PHE A 101 -5.93 12.02 -5.59
C PHE A 101 -5.17 11.08 -4.67
N TRP A 102 -3.84 11.07 -4.75
CA TRP A 102 -3.02 10.15 -3.96
C TRP A 102 -3.07 10.45 -2.46
N GLN A 103 -3.09 11.71 -2.06
CA GLN A 103 -3.30 12.08 -0.65
C GLN A 103 -4.63 11.55 -0.11
N GLN A 104 -5.70 11.60 -0.90
CA GLN A 104 -6.99 11.03 -0.51
C GLN A 104 -6.95 9.50 -0.42
N ILE A 105 -6.29 8.84 -1.36
CA ILE A 105 -6.11 7.38 -1.34
C ILE A 105 -5.36 6.95 -0.06
N TYR A 106 -4.26 7.60 0.26
CA TYR A 106 -3.50 7.30 1.47
C TYR A 106 -4.30 7.55 2.74
N LEU A 107 -5.05 8.66 2.79
CA LEU A 107 -5.88 9.00 3.93
C LEU A 107 -6.99 7.96 4.16
N LYS A 108 -7.74 7.61 3.10
CA LYS A 108 -8.85 6.64 3.15
C LYS A 108 -8.41 5.22 3.51
N ASN A 109 -7.19 4.83 3.13
CA ASN A 109 -6.65 3.50 3.38
C ASN A 109 -5.72 3.44 4.61
N HIS A 110 -5.68 4.50 5.42
CA HIS A 110 -4.83 4.60 6.62
C HIS A 110 -3.34 4.37 6.36
N LEU A 111 -2.87 4.75 5.17
CA LEU A 111 -1.49 4.60 4.73
C LEU A 111 -0.65 5.83 5.12
N TYR A 112 -0.75 6.26 6.37
CA TYR A 112 -0.14 7.52 6.84
C TYR A 112 1.38 7.51 6.80
N GLU A 113 2.00 6.35 6.88
CA GLU A 113 3.47 6.18 6.80
C GLU A 113 4.04 6.64 5.46
N TYR A 114 3.23 6.68 4.39
CA TYR A 114 3.67 7.21 3.09
C TYR A 114 3.83 8.71 3.06
N PHE A 115 3.33 9.40 4.05
CA PHE A 115 3.53 10.84 4.19
C PHE A 115 4.76 11.17 5.04
N SER A 116 5.39 10.17 5.64
CA SER A 116 6.62 10.32 6.43
C SER A 116 7.61 9.22 6.04
N ASP A 117 8.86 9.59 5.76
CA ASP A 117 9.97 8.68 5.37
C ASP A 117 10.38 7.71 6.51
N ARG A 118 9.53 7.47 7.48
CA ARG A 118 9.87 6.79 8.73
C ARG A 118 8.87 5.67 9.00
N GLY A 119 9.15 4.48 8.54
CA GLY A 119 8.34 3.32 8.84
C GLY A 119 9.09 2.02 8.69
N TYR A 120 8.69 1.01 9.42
CA TYR A 120 9.19 -0.35 9.31
C TYR A 120 9.07 -0.89 7.86
N LYS A 121 7.98 -0.57 7.17
CA LYS A 121 7.75 -1.00 5.79
C LYS A 121 8.73 -0.41 4.79
N HIS A 122 9.19 0.81 5.03
CA HIS A 122 10.24 1.43 4.21
C HIS A 122 11.57 0.68 4.35
N LYS A 123 11.95 0.32 5.59
CA LYS A 123 13.15 -0.51 5.84
C LYS A 123 13.02 -1.88 5.18
N LEU A 124 11.88 -2.54 5.36
CA LEU A 124 11.64 -3.85 4.76
C LEU A 124 11.74 -3.82 3.23
N ARG A 125 11.29 -2.74 2.58
CA ARG A 125 11.47 -2.58 1.14
C ARG A 125 12.93 -2.45 0.73
N GLN A 126 13.72 -1.68 1.47
CA GLN A 126 15.14 -1.56 1.22
C GLN A 126 15.86 -2.91 1.35
N GLU A 127 15.48 -3.71 2.34
CA GLU A 127 16.04 -5.05 2.56
C GLU A 127 15.69 -6.03 1.44
N ILE A 128 14.50 -5.92 0.85
CA ILE A 128 14.03 -6.78 -0.25
C ILE A 128 14.50 -6.28 -1.62
N ASP A 129 15.06 -5.08 -1.71
CA ASP A 129 15.43 -4.46 -2.99
C ASP A 129 16.49 -5.30 -3.72
N GLU A 130 17.48 -5.82 -3.02
CA GLU A 130 18.50 -6.71 -3.59
C GLU A 130 17.87 -7.97 -4.22
N GLU A 131 16.90 -8.61 -3.54
CA GLU A 131 16.20 -9.78 -4.07
C GLU A 131 15.34 -9.42 -5.30
N CYS A 132 14.75 -8.23 -5.31
CA CYS A 132 14.02 -7.71 -6.47
C CYS A 132 14.97 -7.49 -7.66
N LEU A 133 16.14 -6.91 -7.42
CA LEU A 133 17.14 -6.67 -8.46
C LEU A 133 17.69 -7.98 -9.04
N GLU A 134 18.01 -8.96 -8.19
CA GLU A 134 18.42 -10.30 -8.65
C GLU A 134 17.33 -10.99 -9.50
N TYR A 135 16.07 -10.84 -9.10
CA TYR A 135 14.96 -11.38 -9.86
C TYR A 135 14.81 -10.71 -11.22
N LEU A 136 14.92 -9.37 -11.26
CA LEU A 136 14.87 -8.59 -12.50
C LEU A 136 16.05 -8.90 -13.43
N ASP A 137 17.24 -9.16 -12.88
CA ASP A 137 18.42 -9.52 -13.67
C ASP A 137 18.21 -10.83 -14.42
N LYS A 138 17.63 -11.83 -13.78
CA LYS A 138 17.24 -13.09 -14.44
C LYS A 138 16.21 -12.88 -15.55
N LEU A 139 15.31 -11.92 -15.40
CA LEU A 139 14.32 -11.58 -16.44
C LEU A 139 14.92 -10.83 -17.61
N ASN A 140 16.13 -10.26 -17.50
CA ASN A 140 16.81 -9.58 -18.62
C ASN A 140 17.11 -10.53 -19.77
N GLU A 141 17.29 -11.84 -19.53
CA GLU A 141 17.50 -12.84 -20.57
C GLU A 141 16.32 -12.98 -21.53
N ILE A 142 15.12 -12.66 -21.06
CA ILE A 142 13.87 -12.73 -21.82
C ILE A 142 13.23 -11.35 -22.01
N ALA A 143 14.01 -10.27 -21.87
CA ALA A 143 13.50 -8.91 -22.04
C ALA A 143 13.03 -8.67 -23.48
N TYR A 144 11.85 -8.06 -23.64
CA TYR A 144 11.33 -7.62 -24.91
C TYR A 144 11.78 -6.18 -25.18
N GLN A 145 12.37 -5.92 -26.36
CA GLN A 145 13.09 -4.67 -26.64
C GLN A 145 12.57 -3.93 -27.89
N GLU A 146 11.36 -4.24 -28.37
CA GLU A 146 10.78 -3.50 -29.49
C GLU A 146 10.38 -2.09 -29.04
N ASP A 147 11.12 -1.09 -29.50
CA ASP A 147 11.06 0.29 -29.01
C ASP A 147 9.65 0.91 -29.04
N TYR A 148 8.88 0.65 -30.09
CA TYR A 148 7.53 1.21 -30.22
C TYR A 148 6.58 0.67 -29.15
N ILE A 149 6.56 -0.65 -28.95
CA ILE A 149 5.70 -1.30 -27.96
C ILE A 149 6.13 -0.93 -26.54
N VAL A 150 7.45 -0.95 -26.28
CA VAL A 150 8.01 -0.56 -24.98
C VAL A 150 7.62 0.88 -24.65
N SER A 151 7.81 1.81 -25.58
CA SER A 151 7.46 3.23 -25.38
C SER A 151 5.96 3.43 -25.17
N TYR A 152 5.12 2.70 -25.90
CA TYR A 152 3.67 2.77 -25.74
C TYR A 152 3.24 2.32 -24.34
N VAL A 153 3.70 1.14 -23.89
CA VAL A 153 3.39 0.60 -22.57
C VAL A 153 3.91 1.52 -21.44
N GLN A 154 5.13 2.06 -21.61
CA GLN A 154 5.68 3.06 -20.68
C GLN A 154 4.85 4.34 -20.65
N GLY A 155 4.29 4.76 -21.77
CA GLY A 155 3.38 5.92 -21.86
C GLY A 155 2.12 5.72 -21.02
N VAL A 156 1.44 4.56 -21.17
CA VAL A 156 0.26 4.21 -20.38
C VAL A 156 0.61 4.11 -18.88
N PHE A 157 1.73 3.45 -18.55
CA PHE A 157 2.21 3.35 -17.17
C PHE A 157 2.47 4.73 -16.55
N SER A 158 3.17 5.60 -17.27
CA SER A 158 3.51 6.95 -16.80
C SER A 158 2.28 7.83 -16.58
N LYS A 159 1.22 7.67 -17.41
CA LYS A 159 -0.04 8.38 -17.24
C LYS A 159 -0.79 7.96 -15.97
N LEU A 160 -0.71 6.68 -15.60
CA LEU A 160 -1.34 6.14 -14.38
C LEU A 160 -0.50 6.40 -13.13
N ASN A 161 0.82 6.32 -13.28
CA ASN A 161 1.75 6.51 -12.18
C ASN A 161 1.85 8.00 -11.84
N ALA A 162 1.58 8.32 -10.57
CA ALA A 162 1.76 9.69 -10.10
C ALA A 162 3.18 9.87 -9.54
N THR A 163 3.83 10.95 -9.94
CA THR A 163 5.11 11.42 -9.36
C THR A 163 5.06 11.52 -7.83
N THR A 164 3.87 11.66 -7.25
CA THR A 164 3.64 11.72 -5.81
C THR A 164 3.93 10.40 -5.11
N ILE A 165 3.74 9.24 -5.77
CA ILE A 165 4.10 7.93 -5.21
C ILE A 165 5.61 7.85 -5.10
N ASP A 166 6.34 8.20 -6.16
CA ASP A 166 7.80 8.17 -6.21
C ASP A 166 8.43 9.07 -5.14
N SER A 167 7.93 10.32 -5.03
CA SER A 167 8.50 11.30 -4.10
C SER A 167 8.33 10.93 -2.62
N ASN A 168 7.25 10.23 -2.28
CA ASN A 168 6.96 9.89 -0.89
C ASN A 168 7.66 8.61 -0.42
N ARG A 169 8.05 7.72 -1.35
CA ARG A 169 8.69 6.43 -1.03
C ARG A 169 10.18 6.41 -1.33
N GLY A 170 10.70 7.36 -2.11
CA GLY A 170 12.07 7.34 -2.61
C GLY A 170 12.31 6.22 -3.62
N GLU A 171 11.25 5.61 -4.17
CA GLU A 171 11.29 4.52 -5.11
C GLU A 171 11.04 5.04 -6.53
N SER A 172 11.78 4.51 -7.50
CA SER A 172 11.57 4.82 -8.91
C SER A 172 10.69 3.76 -9.53
N LEU A 173 9.44 4.11 -9.82
CA LEU A 173 8.51 3.18 -10.48
C LEU A 173 8.87 3.05 -11.96
N ASN A 174 9.00 1.82 -12.43
CA ASN A 174 9.32 1.51 -13.82
C ASN A 174 8.52 0.30 -14.31
N ILE A 175 8.44 0.10 -15.63
CA ILE A 175 7.79 -1.05 -16.24
C ILE A 175 8.71 -1.69 -17.27
N ARG A 176 8.75 -3.03 -17.30
CA ARG A 176 9.50 -3.86 -18.24
C ARG A 176 8.57 -4.85 -18.91
N ILE A 177 8.88 -5.17 -20.15
CA ILE A 177 8.17 -6.20 -20.92
C ILE A 177 9.09 -7.42 -21.04
N ILE A 178 8.52 -8.61 -20.84
CA ILE A 178 9.23 -9.89 -20.98
C ILE A 178 8.58 -10.75 -22.06
N GLN A 179 9.39 -11.55 -22.75
CA GLN A 179 8.93 -12.52 -23.74
C GLN A 179 8.42 -13.77 -23.02
N SER A 180 7.10 -13.85 -22.84
CA SER A 180 6.42 -14.99 -22.24
C SER A 180 5.05 -15.15 -22.89
N PRO A 181 4.64 -16.37 -23.26
CA PRO A 181 3.31 -16.61 -23.83
C PRO A 181 2.19 -16.56 -22.78
N GLU A 182 2.50 -16.71 -21.51
CA GLU A 182 1.51 -16.63 -20.43
C GLU A 182 1.04 -15.18 -20.22
N PRO A 183 -0.28 -14.92 -20.14
CA PRO A 183 -0.80 -13.59 -19.86
C PRO A 183 -0.58 -13.23 -18.37
N ASP A 184 0.52 -12.56 -18.10
CA ASP A 184 0.89 -12.17 -16.72
C ASP A 184 1.37 -10.72 -16.64
N ALA A 185 1.07 -10.10 -15.51
CA ALA A 185 1.64 -8.82 -15.08
C ALA A 185 1.77 -8.81 -13.56
N PHE A 186 2.82 -8.20 -13.06
CA PHE A 186 3.06 -8.08 -11.62
C PHE A 186 3.94 -6.90 -11.29
N MET A 187 3.80 -6.41 -10.08
CA MET A 187 4.66 -5.38 -9.52
C MET A 187 5.49 -5.94 -8.38
N LEU A 188 6.78 -5.61 -8.37
CA LEU A 188 7.70 -6.00 -7.30
C LEU A 188 7.60 -5.01 -6.12
N PRO A 189 8.00 -5.43 -4.91
CA PRO A 189 8.00 -4.54 -3.74
C PRO A 189 8.84 -3.27 -3.90
N ASN A 190 9.85 -3.29 -4.76
CA ASN A 190 10.71 -2.13 -5.06
C ASN A 190 10.13 -1.15 -6.11
N GLY A 191 8.90 -1.40 -6.59
CA GLY A 191 8.25 -0.51 -7.57
C GLY A 191 8.52 -0.84 -9.04
N SER A 192 9.24 -1.92 -9.33
CA SER A 192 9.42 -2.41 -10.70
C SER A 192 8.23 -3.26 -11.12
N MET A 193 7.58 -2.89 -12.21
CA MET A 193 6.50 -3.65 -12.83
C MET A 193 7.02 -4.50 -13.98
N VAL A 194 6.49 -5.69 -14.13
CA VAL A 194 6.76 -6.58 -15.25
C VAL A 194 5.45 -6.95 -15.94
N ILE A 195 5.44 -6.94 -17.25
CA ILE A 195 4.30 -7.36 -18.08
C ILE A 195 4.79 -8.30 -19.18
N SER A 196 4.03 -9.36 -19.47
CA SER A 196 4.39 -10.33 -20.51
C SER A 196 3.86 -9.94 -21.88
N THR A 197 4.56 -10.37 -22.94
CA THR A 197 4.05 -10.28 -24.31
C THR A 197 2.75 -11.07 -24.48
N GLY A 198 2.60 -12.20 -23.79
CA GLY A 198 1.35 -12.99 -23.78
C GLY A 198 0.16 -12.19 -23.27
N LEU A 199 0.34 -11.35 -22.25
CA LEU A 199 -0.73 -10.46 -21.79
C LEU A 199 -1.03 -9.37 -22.84
N LEU A 200 -0.01 -8.73 -23.39
CA LEU A 200 -0.20 -7.72 -24.44
C LEU A 200 -0.96 -8.27 -25.65
N CYS A 201 -0.70 -9.53 -26.03
CA CYS A 201 -1.43 -10.20 -27.10
C CYS A 201 -2.87 -10.63 -26.70
N THR A 202 -3.16 -10.69 -25.42
CA THR A 202 -4.49 -11.09 -24.90
C THR A 202 -5.44 -9.90 -24.80
N LEU A 203 -4.91 -8.69 -24.62
CA LEU A 203 -5.69 -7.46 -24.47
C LEU A 203 -5.98 -6.84 -25.85
N ASP A 204 -7.17 -6.23 -25.99
CA ASP A 204 -7.61 -5.60 -27.25
C ASP A 204 -7.65 -4.07 -27.20
N SER A 205 -7.49 -3.47 -26.02
CA SER A 205 -7.63 -2.02 -25.84
C SER A 205 -6.65 -1.43 -24.83
N GLU A 206 -6.40 -0.12 -24.96
CA GLU A 206 -5.61 0.64 -23.98
C GLU A 206 -6.31 0.67 -22.61
N ASP A 207 -7.64 0.70 -22.56
CA ASP A 207 -8.38 0.63 -21.29
C ASP A 207 -8.11 -0.67 -20.53
N GLU A 208 -7.99 -1.80 -21.23
CA GLU A 208 -7.65 -3.09 -20.62
C GLU A 208 -6.20 -3.11 -20.12
N LEU A 209 -5.27 -2.58 -20.90
CA LEU A 209 -3.88 -2.44 -20.50
C LEU A 209 -3.75 -1.52 -19.27
N ALA A 210 -4.39 -0.36 -19.31
CA ALA A 210 -4.44 0.58 -18.21
C ALA A 210 -5.06 -0.05 -16.96
N ALA A 211 -6.09 -0.90 -17.12
CA ALA A 211 -6.75 -1.59 -16.02
C ALA A 211 -5.81 -2.57 -15.32
N VAL A 212 -5.07 -3.39 -16.07
CA VAL A 212 -4.08 -4.32 -15.49
C VAL A 212 -2.99 -3.55 -14.76
N ILE A 213 -2.43 -2.51 -15.38
CA ILE A 213 -1.41 -1.66 -14.77
C ILE A 213 -1.95 -1.01 -13.48
N ALA A 214 -3.17 -0.49 -13.50
CA ALA A 214 -3.79 0.13 -12.33
C ALA A 214 -4.02 -0.87 -11.18
N CYS A 215 -4.37 -2.13 -11.47
CA CYS A 215 -4.51 -3.18 -10.46
C CYS A 215 -3.16 -3.50 -9.80
N GLU A 216 -2.09 -3.61 -10.56
CA GLU A 216 -0.75 -3.86 -10.00
C GLU A 216 -0.21 -2.67 -9.20
N LEU A 217 -0.43 -1.43 -9.67
CA LEU A 217 -0.18 -0.22 -8.88
C LEU A 217 -0.99 -0.22 -7.58
N GLY A 218 -2.23 -0.70 -7.62
CA GLY A 218 -3.07 -0.86 -6.43
C GLY A 218 -2.45 -1.80 -5.40
N HIS A 219 -1.90 -2.94 -5.83
CA HIS A 219 -1.19 -3.86 -4.94
C HIS A 219 0.02 -3.22 -4.28
N PHE A 220 0.79 -2.45 -5.04
CA PHE A 220 1.96 -1.75 -4.55
C PHE A 220 1.59 -0.64 -3.55
N VAL A 221 0.62 0.21 -3.90
CA VAL A 221 0.17 1.32 -3.03
C VAL A 221 -0.40 0.81 -1.71
N LEU A 222 -1.19 -0.29 -1.75
CA LEU A 222 -1.79 -0.90 -0.56
C LEU A 222 -0.83 -1.79 0.25
N ASP A 223 0.45 -1.84 -0.12
CA ASP A 223 1.48 -2.66 0.54
C ASP A 223 1.17 -4.15 0.61
N HIS A 224 0.48 -4.69 -0.38
CA HIS A 224 0.07 -6.08 -0.31
C HIS A 224 1.26 -7.03 -0.23
N GLN A 225 2.33 -6.79 -1.03
CA GLN A 225 3.56 -7.59 -1.02
C GLN A 225 4.26 -7.50 0.34
N VAL A 226 4.56 -6.28 0.77
CA VAL A 226 5.26 -6.01 2.03
C VAL A 226 4.51 -6.60 3.22
N ASN A 227 3.17 -6.45 3.25
CA ASN A 227 2.33 -7.04 4.28
C ASN A 227 2.32 -8.58 4.24
N ASN A 228 2.41 -9.20 3.04
CA ASN A 228 2.47 -10.65 2.89
C ASN A 228 3.81 -11.19 3.41
N ILE A 229 4.93 -10.55 3.06
CA ILE A 229 6.27 -10.88 3.54
C ILE A 229 6.33 -10.76 5.07
N TYR A 230 5.93 -9.61 5.60
CA TYR A 230 5.89 -9.37 7.05
C TYR A 230 5.08 -10.43 7.82
N ARG A 231 3.91 -10.81 7.29
CA ARG A 231 3.09 -11.86 7.92
C ARG A 231 3.72 -13.25 7.81
N ALA A 232 4.44 -13.54 6.73
CA ALA A 232 5.15 -14.79 6.56
C ALA A 232 6.29 -14.91 7.57
N GLU A 233 7.09 -13.88 7.71
CA GLU A 233 8.17 -13.80 8.69
C GLU A 233 7.67 -13.92 10.13
N ARG A 234 6.62 -13.18 10.50
CA ARG A 234 6.02 -13.32 11.85
C ARG A 234 5.50 -14.73 12.12
N ARG A 235 5.01 -15.44 11.09
CA ARG A 235 4.57 -16.84 11.23
C ARG A 235 5.75 -17.78 11.41
N ALA A 236 6.80 -17.60 10.61
CA ALA A 236 8.03 -18.40 10.71
C ALA A 236 8.68 -18.22 12.09
N LYS A 237 8.81 -16.99 12.59
CA LYS A 237 9.35 -16.70 13.93
C LYS A 237 8.49 -17.30 15.04
N ARG A 238 7.17 -17.24 14.96
CA ARG A 238 6.28 -17.92 15.92
C ARG A 238 6.42 -19.44 15.86
N ALA A 239 6.52 -20.01 14.66
CA ALA A 239 6.72 -21.46 14.51
C ALA A 239 8.06 -21.91 15.10
N ALA A 240 9.14 -21.16 14.85
CA ALA A 240 10.46 -21.42 15.44
C ALA A 240 10.43 -21.28 16.96
N PHE A 241 9.80 -20.23 17.48
CA PHE A 241 9.60 -20.05 18.93
C PHE A 241 8.85 -21.23 19.57
N TRP A 242 7.73 -21.68 18.97
CA TRP A 242 6.99 -22.81 19.50
C TRP A 242 7.77 -24.13 19.37
N ALA A 243 8.53 -24.33 18.29
CA ALA A 243 9.40 -25.47 18.15
C ALA A 243 10.47 -25.49 19.27
N ASP A 244 11.04 -24.34 19.59
CA ASP A 244 12.02 -24.16 20.67
C ASP A 244 11.39 -24.39 22.05
N VAL A 245 10.18 -23.85 22.27
CA VAL A 245 9.40 -24.09 23.51
C VAL A 245 9.06 -25.57 23.66
N PHE A 246 8.65 -26.25 22.59
CA PHE A 246 8.37 -27.69 22.66
C PHE A 246 9.65 -28.54 22.80
N ALA A 247 10.78 -28.09 22.29
CA ALA A 247 12.07 -28.75 22.51
C ALA A 247 12.57 -28.54 23.93
N THR A 248 12.27 -27.41 24.56
CA THR A 248 12.73 -27.07 25.92
C THR A 248 11.75 -27.46 27.03
N THR A 249 10.51 -27.86 26.72
CA THR A 249 9.55 -28.35 27.76
C THR A 249 9.96 -29.67 28.40
N ALA A 250 11.09 -30.27 27.98
CA ALA A 250 11.75 -31.31 28.77
C ALA A 250 12.57 -30.73 29.95
N SER A 251 12.81 -29.43 30.03
CA SER A 251 13.53 -28.78 31.15
C SER A 251 13.16 -27.30 31.31
N ALA A 252 12.43 -27.03 32.36
CA ALA A 252 12.27 -25.73 33.03
C ALA A 252 11.32 -24.68 32.42
N ALA A 253 10.39 -24.28 33.28
CA ALA A 253 9.60 -23.06 33.20
C ALA A 253 10.50 -21.84 33.03
N LEU A 254 10.39 -21.12 31.91
CA LEU A 254 11.04 -19.84 31.71
C LEU A 254 10.04 -18.78 31.27
N ASP A 255 10.12 -17.68 31.99
CA ASP A 255 9.39 -16.42 31.94
C ASP A 255 8.75 -16.07 30.61
N VAL A 256 7.42 -16.06 30.60
CA VAL A 256 6.53 -15.56 29.53
C VAL A 256 6.45 -14.01 29.53
N ALA A 257 7.39 -13.33 30.15
CA ALA A 257 7.27 -11.90 30.49
C ALA A 257 7.79 -10.89 29.45
N TYR A 258 8.13 -11.30 28.20
CA TYR A 258 8.75 -10.40 27.22
C TYR A 258 8.07 -10.35 25.87
N TRP A 259 6.77 -10.25 25.83
CA TRP A 259 6.05 -9.91 24.59
C TRP A 259 5.24 -8.63 24.80
N ASP A 260 5.99 -7.55 25.00
CA ASP A 260 5.40 -6.21 24.85
C ASP A 260 5.31 -5.90 23.35
N ASP A 261 4.14 -5.42 22.91
CA ASP A 261 3.83 -5.02 21.52
C ASP A 261 4.64 -3.81 21.03
N ASN A 262 5.92 -3.77 21.35
CA ASN A 262 6.83 -2.70 20.95
C ASN A 262 7.37 -2.97 19.55
N GLU A 263 6.68 -2.48 18.52
CA GLU A 263 7.06 -2.62 17.11
C GLU A 263 8.50 -2.17 16.83
N ASP A 264 9.04 -1.26 17.64
CA ASP A 264 10.40 -0.70 17.48
C ASP A 264 11.51 -1.66 17.94
N ALA A 265 11.27 -2.54 18.91
CA ALA A 265 12.25 -3.54 19.37
C ALA A 265 12.38 -4.70 18.37
N TYR A 266 11.35 -4.96 17.58
CA TYR A 266 11.32 -6.01 16.58
C TYR A 266 12.21 -5.69 15.35
N ALA A 267 12.35 -4.41 15.01
CA ALA A 267 13.12 -3.96 13.84
C ALA A 267 14.62 -4.24 13.96
N VAL A 268 15.16 -4.28 15.17
CA VAL A 268 16.62 -4.43 15.39
C VAL A 268 17.08 -5.90 15.33
N SER A 269 16.23 -6.86 15.67
CA SER A 269 16.61 -8.29 15.64
C SER A 269 16.39 -8.97 14.28
N LEU A 270 15.64 -8.33 13.38
CA LEU A 270 15.28 -8.88 12.08
C LEU A 270 16.45 -8.98 11.10
N VAL A 271 17.38 -8.02 11.18
CA VAL A 271 18.50 -7.87 10.24
C VAL A 271 19.48 -9.05 10.28
N ALA A 272 19.61 -9.71 11.42
CA ALA A 272 20.57 -10.80 11.58
C ALA A 272 20.08 -12.18 11.08
N ASP A 273 18.77 -12.39 10.94
CA ASP A 273 18.17 -13.73 10.73
C ASP A 273 17.63 -13.99 9.32
N ILE A 274 17.57 -12.96 8.43
CA ILE A 274 17.01 -13.10 7.07
C ILE A 274 17.82 -14.12 6.24
N GLY A 275 19.15 -14.12 6.38
CA GLY A 275 20.03 -15.05 5.69
C GLY A 275 19.83 -16.51 6.08
N ALA A 276 19.48 -16.80 7.32
CA ALA A 276 19.27 -18.16 7.82
C ALA A 276 17.89 -18.73 7.43
N ILE A 277 16.86 -17.88 7.36
CA ILE A 277 15.50 -18.29 7.00
C ILE A 277 15.36 -18.53 5.48
N ALA A 278 16.09 -17.78 4.65
CA ALA A 278 16.11 -17.99 3.19
C ALA A 278 16.68 -19.37 2.81
N SER A 279 17.56 -19.96 3.63
CA SER A 279 18.12 -21.29 3.40
C SER A 279 17.17 -22.43 3.75
N LEU A 280 16.16 -22.20 4.60
CA LEU A 280 15.20 -23.21 5.07
C LEU A 280 13.95 -23.35 4.21
N LEU A 281 13.69 -22.39 3.32
CA LEU A 281 12.47 -22.35 2.52
C LEU A 281 12.82 -22.28 1.04
N SER A 282 12.80 -23.42 0.35
CA SER A 282 12.76 -23.49 -1.12
C SER A 282 11.40 -22.99 -1.65
N ILE A 283 11.01 -21.77 -1.23
CA ILE A 283 9.78 -21.13 -1.66
C ILE A 283 10.05 -20.49 -3.04
N PRO A 284 9.18 -20.65 -4.04
CA PRO A 284 9.29 -19.94 -5.31
C PRO A 284 9.50 -18.44 -5.10
N ALA A 285 10.26 -17.79 -5.97
CA ALA A 285 10.56 -16.35 -5.88
C ALA A 285 9.30 -15.50 -5.72
N THR A 286 8.19 -15.88 -6.37
CA THR A 286 6.88 -15.23 -6.26
C THR A 286 6.31 -15.22 -4.84
N ASP A 287 6.53 -16.29 -4.08
CA ASP A 287 6.07 -16.38 -2.69
C ASP A 287 7.00 -15.57 -1.76
N ARG A 288 8.32 -15.58 -2.01
CA ARG A 288 9.31 -14.77 -1.25
C ARG A 288 9.06 -13.29 -1.42
N LEU A 289 8.79 -12.84 -2.63
CA LEU A 289 8.49 -11.44 -2.92
C LEU A 289 7.04 -11.04 -2.62
N GLY A 290 6.28 -11.89 -1.93
CA GLY A 290 4.94 -11.58 -1.46
C GLY A 290 3.88 -11.37 -2.55
N MET A 291 4.15 -11.80 -3.77
CA MET A 291 3.31 -11.57 -4.95
C MET A 291 2.10 -12.50 -5.06
N LYS A 292 1.90 -13.40 -4.10
CA LYS A 292 0.70 -14.26 -4.02
C LYS A 292 -0.38 -13.60 -3.18
N TYR A 293 -1.40 -13.10 -3.83
CA TYR A 293 -2.45 -12.32 -3.18
C TYR A 293 -3.64 -13.19 -2.77
N LYS A 294 -4.29 -12.77 -1.68
CA LYS A 294 -5.60 -13.29 -1.30
C LYS A 294 -6.69 -12.61 -2.11
N THR A 295 -7.82 -13.26 -2.31
CA THR A 295 -8.99 -12.67 -3.00
C THR A 295 -9.40 -11.31 -2.42
N SER A 296 -9.27 -11.10 -1.10
CA SER A 296 -9.57 -9.81 -0.48
C SER A 296 -8.59 -8.70 -0.86
N GLN A 297 -7.31 -9.04 -1.06
CA GLN A 297 -6.29 -8.11 -1.53
C GLN A 297 -6.51 -7.77 -3.01
N GLU A 298 -6.86 -8.75 -3.83
CA GLU A 298 -7.24 -8.55 -5.23
C GLU A 298 -8.42 -7.57 -5.34
N ILE A 299 -9.51 -7.81 -4.60
CA ILE A 299 -10.69 -6.94 -4.62
C ILE A 299 -10.36 -5.52 -4.13
N SER A 300 -9.50 -5.37 -3.12
CA SER A 300 -9.11 -4.03 -2.65
C SER A 300 -8.24 -3.29 -3.66
N SER A 301 -7.38 -4.01 -4.38
CA SER A 301 -6.61 -3.47 -5.49
C SER A 301 -7.50 -3.06 -6.65
N ASP A 302 -8.44 -3.92 -7.07
CA ASP A 302 -9.41 -3.62 -8.12
C ASP A 302 -10.24 -2.37 -7.82
N ARG A 303 -10.65 -2.18 -6.54
CA ARG A 303 -11.38 -0.97 -6.12
C ARG A 303 -10.55 0.30 -6.22
N LEU A 304 -9.27 0.23 -5.86
CA LEU A 304 -8.36 1.37 -6.02
C LEU A 304 -8.12 1.62 -7.51
N ALA A 305 -7.88 0.59 -8.29
CA ALA A 305 -7.69 0.67 -9.73
C ALA A 305 -8.87 1.35 -10.44
N ARG A 306 -10.11 1.02 -10.09
CA ARG A 306 -11.31 1.69 -10.62
C ARG A 306 -11.30 3.20 -10.37
N GLN A 307 -10.92 3.61 -9.15
CA GLN A 307 -10.84 5.03 -8.82
C GLN A 307 -9.74 5.73 -9.63
N LEU A 308 -8.59 5.08 -9.78
CA LEU A 308 -7.46 5.60 -10.56
C LEU A 308 -7.82 5.72 -12.04
N LEU A 309 -8.40 4.68 -12.64
CA LEU A 309 -8.83 4.67 -14.03
C LEU A 309 -9.83 5.80 -14.31
N ALA A 310 -10.88 5.91 -13.49
CA ALA A 310 -11.88 6.97 -13.62
C ALA A 310 -11.23 8.36 -13.49
N PHE A 311 -10.32 8.54 -12.55
CA PHE A 311 -9.61 9.81 -12.36
C PHE A 311 -8.72 10.17 -13.56
N LYS A 312 -8.09 9.16 -14.18
CA LYS A 312 -7.20 9.34 -15.36
C LYS A 312 -7.93 9.34 -16.70
N GLY A 313 -9.26 9.19 -16.70
CA GLY A 313 -10.09 9.20 -17.90
C GLY A 313 -10.10 7.90 -18.71
N TYR A 314 -9.71 6.79 -18.08
CA TYR A 314 -9.87 5.45 -18.63
C TYR A 314 -11.21 4.84 -18.21
N ASN A 315 -11.67 3.83 -18.96
CA ASN A 315 -12.89 3.09 -18.62
C ASN A 315 -12.60 2.08 -17.48
N PRO A 316 -13.22 2.22 -16.30
CA PRO A 316 -13.04 1.26 -15.19
C PRO A 316 -13.52 -0.16 -15.50
N ASP A 317 -14.40 -0.34 -16.47
CA ASP A 317 -14.87 -1.67 -16.92
C ASP A 317 -13.79 -2.46 -17.67
N GLY A 318 -12.69 -1.81 -18.07
CA GLY A 318 -11.48 -2.44 -18.58
C GLY A 318 -10.94 -3.54 -17.65
N ILE A 319 -11.14 -3.43 -16.33
CA ILE A 319 -10.76 -4.48 -15.37
C ILE A 319 -11.53 -5.78 -15.65
N ALA A 320 -12.85 -5.70 -15.74
CA ALA A 320 -13.68 -6.88 -15.98
C ALA A 320 -13.42 -7.47 -17.38
N SER A 321 -13.19 -6.61 -18.37
CA SER A 321 -12.85 -7.02 -19.75
C SER A 321 -11.51 -7.76 -19.79
N ALA A 322 -10.45 -7.20 -19.23
CA ALA A 322 -9.12 -7.83 -19.18
C ALA A 322 -9.16 -9.18 -18.45
N LEU A 323 -9.81 -9.24 -17.29
CA LEU A 323 -9.97 -10.50 -16.54
C LEU A 323 -10.76 -11.54 -17.33
N GLY A 324 -11.81 -11.13 -18.07
CA GLY A 324 -12.58 -12.00 -18.96
C GLY A 324 -11.72 -12.62 -20.06
N LYS A 325 -10.81 -11.87 -20.64
CA LYS A 325 -9.88 -12.34 -21.67
C LYS A 325 -8.83 -13.30 -21.11
N ILE A 326 -8.28 -13.00 -19.92
CA ILE A 326 -7.38 -13.90 -19.22
C ILE A 326 -8.08 -15.24 -18.92
N ILE A 327 -9.34 -15.20 -18.47
CA ILE A 327 -10.15 -16.42 -18.30
C ILE A 327 -10.29 -17.17 -19.63
N GLY A 328 -10.58 -16.46 -20.74
CA GLY A 328 -10.68 -17.03 -22.07
C GLY A 328 -9.40 -17.75 -22.50
N TYR A 329 -8.25 -17.15 -22.27
CA TYR A 329 -6.95 -17.75 -22.54
C TYR A 329 -6.78 -19.08 -21.78
N TYR A 330 -7.01 -19.11 -20.48
CA TYR A 330 -6.84 -20.31 -19.66
C TYR A 330 -7.88 -21.39 -19.97
N ASN A 331 -9.12 -21.03 -20.31
CA ASN A 331 -10.13 -21.97 -20.78
C ASN A 331 -9.71 -22.64 -22.10
N LEU A 332 -9.17 -21.87 -23.06
CA LEU A 332 -8.67 -22.39 -24.33
C LEU A 332 -7.54 -23.41 -24.11
N HIS A 333 -6.67 -23.18 -23.13
CA HIS A 333 -5.57 -24.07 -22.77
C HIS A 333 -5.96 -25.16 -21.75
N GLN A 334 -7.26 -25.32 -21.44
CA GLN A 334 -7.81 -26.30 -20.49
C GLN A 334 -7.20 -26.23 -19.08
N ARG A 335 -6.78 -25.05 -18.65
CA ARG A 335 -6.17 -24.79 -17.34
C ARG A 335 -7.14 -24.06 -16.44
N ASN A 336 -7.81 -24.80 -15.54
CA ASN A 336 -8.84 -24.24 -14.63
C ASN A 336 -8.33 -24.00 -13.21
N LYS A 337 -7.21 -24.62 -12.83
CA LYS A 337 -6.59 -24.55 -11.50
C LYS A 337 -5.09 -24.37 -11.65
N ASP A 338 -4.46 -24.00 -10.56
CA ASP A 338 -3.00 -23.80 -10.48
C ASP A 338 -2.50 -22.78 -11.52
N ILE A 339 -3.34 -21.80 -11.81
CA ILE A 339 -2.99 -20.69 -12.69
C ILE A 339 -1.98 -19.81 -11.93
N PRO A 340 -0.80 -19.59 -12.50
CA PRO A 340 0.20 -18.74 -11.87
C PRO A 340 -0.41 -17.42 -11.41
N ARG A 341 -0.12 -16.99 -10.18
CA ARG A 341 -0.61 -15.77 -9.53
C ARG A 341 -2.11 -15.70 -9.29
N TYR A 342 -2.95 -16.13 -10.22
CA TYR A 342 -4.43 -16.06 -10.11
C TYR A 342 -5.04 -17.24 -9.35
N GLY A 343 -4.34 -18.36 -9.25
CA GLY A 343 -4.76 -19.57 -8.56
C GLY A 343 -5.82 -20.36 -9.32
N SER A 344 -6.97 -19.76 -9.68
CA SER A 344 -8.03 -20.44 -10.42
C SER A 344 -8.94 -19.47 -11.19
N ILE A 345 -9.62 -19.99 -12.21
CA ILE A 345 -10.67 -19.24 -12.94
C ILE A 345 -11.75 -18.74 -11.99
N GLY A 346 -12.14 -19.54 -10.97
CA GLY A 346 -13.13 -19.10 -9.99
C GLY A 346 -12.68 -17.89 -9.16
N ASN A 347 -11.39 -17.69 -8.94
CA ASN A 347 -10.89 -16.48 -8.29
C ASN A 347 -11.02 -15.25 -9.21
N LEU A 348 -10.70 -15.39 -10.50
CA LEU A 348 -10.88 -14.34 -11.50
C LEU A 348 -12.35 -13.94 -11.65
N GLN A 349 -13.26 -14.92 -11.71
CA GLN A 349 -14.70 -14.67 -11.75
C GLN A 349 -15.21 -13.89 -10.54
N LYS A 350 -14.75 -14.26 -9.32
CA LYS A 350 -15.08 -13.52 -8.10
C LYS A 350 -14.57 -12.08 -8.12
N ARG A 351 -13.45 -11.79 -8.75
CA ARG A 351 -12.95 -10.41 -8.93
C ARG A 351 -13.90 -9.62 -9.83
N ILE A 352 -14.33 -10.19 -10.95
CA ILE A 352 -15.30 -9.56 -11.87
C ILE A 352 -16.62 -9.26 -11.16
N GLU A 353 -17.14 -10.20 -10.36
CA GLU A 353 -18.40 -10.05 -9.64
C GLU A 353 -18.34 -9.00 -8.52
N LYS A 354 -17.27 -9.00 -7.74
CA LYS A 354 -17.13 -8.16 -6.54
C LYS A 354 -16.36 -6.85 -6.77
N GLY A 355 -15.70 -6.73 -7.89
CA GLY A 355 -14.97 -5.53 -8.31
C GLY A 355 -15.86 -4.47 -8.99
N ARG A 356 -17.12 -4.80 -9.28
CA ARG A 356 -18.10 -3.88 -9.89
C ARG A 356 -18.61 -2.81 -8.95
#